data_6e9f2eabb0604abbb82dd9bed294ea34
#
_entry.id   6e9f2eabb0604abbb82dd9bed294ea34
#
_cell.length_a   1.000
_cell.length_b   1.000
_cell.length_c   1.000
_cell.angle_alpha   90.00
_cell.angle_beta   90.00
_cell.angle_gamma   90.00
#
_symmetry.space_group_name_H-M   'P 1'
#
loop_
_entity.id
_entity.type
_entity.pdbx_description
1 polymer ?
#
loop_
_entity_poly.entity_id
_entity_poly.type
_entity_poly.pdbx_seq_one_letter_code
_entity_poly.pdbx_strand_id
1 'polypeptide(L)'
;MAESPTEIAAGALTLVVAGGFFAYAAQIADLGGGGARSYPLTASFASAQGVSPGTDVRLAGIRVGSVSGMALNPDTFRADMTLAIQAGLDVPEDSSAAIASDGLLGATYVELVPGRSPFALEAGAAIRDTQG
;
A
#
# COMPACT_ATOMS: atom_id res chain seq x y z
N MET A 1 50.18 -19.06 -8.64
CA MET A 1 49.47 -20.03 -7.82
C MET A 1 48.07 -20.23 -8.34
N ALA A 2 47.76 -21.41 -8.69
CA ALA A 2 46.42 -21.70 -9.20
C ALA A 2 45.43 -21.80 -8.03
N GLU A 3 44.32 -21.17 -8.16
CA GLU A 3 43.22 -21.35 -7.24
C GLU A 3 42.69 -22.79 -7.40
N SER A 4 42.35 -23.41 -6.29
CA SER A 4 41.82 -24.76 -6.38
C SER A 4 40.36 -24.72 -6.86
N PRO A 5 39.94 -25.68 -7.66
CA PRO A 5 38.53 -25.78 -8.09
C PRO A 5 37.57 -25.86 -6.90
N THR A 6 38.02 -26.38 -5.77
CA THR A 6 37.22 -26.46 -4.55
C THR A 6 36.91 -25.08 -3.97
N GLU A 7 37.85 -24.16 -4.00
CA GLU A 7 37.65 -22.80 -3.54
C GLU A 7 36.66 -22.06 -4.44
N ILE A 8 36.77 -22.23 -5.72
CA ILE A 8 35.83 -21.62 -6.69
C ILE A 8 34.42 -22.17 -6.47
N ALA A 9 34.30 -23.48 -6.29
CA ALA A 9 33.03 -24.14 -6.05
C ALA A 9 32.38 -23.67 -4.75
N ALA A 10 33.15 -23.51 -3.67
CA ALA A 10 32.66 -23.00 -2.40
C ALA A 10 32.19 -21.57 -2.51
N GLY A 11 32.92 -20.71 -3.21
CA GLY A 11 32.54 -19.33 -3.45
C GLY A 11 31.25 -19.21 -4.29
N ALA A 12 31.13 -20.02 -5.33
CA ALA A 12 29.94 -20.04 -6.17
C ALA A 12 28.72 -20.51 -5.39
N LEU A 13 28.87 -21.54 -4.56
CA LEU A 13 27.79 -22.03 -3.71
C LEU A 13 27.34 -20.97 -2.72
N THR A 14 28.26 -20.24 -2.11
CA THR A 14 27.93 -19.14 -1.20
C THR A 14 27.13 -18.05 -1.90
N LEU A 15 27.50 -17.68 -3.11
CA LEU A 15 26.77 -16.68 -3.90
C LEU A 15 25.37 -17.16 -4.26
N VAL A 16 25.19 -18.41 -4.61
CA VAL A 16 23.88 -18.99 -4.93
C VAL A 16 22.97 -19.00 -3.70
N VAL A 17 23.50 -19.41 -2.56
CA VAL A 17 22.74 -19.42 -1.29
C VAL A 17 22.37 -18.01 -0.87
N ALA A 18 23.28 -17.06 -0.93
CA ALA A 18 23.03 -15.67 -0.60
C ALA A 18 22.00 -15.03 -1.52
N GLY A 19 22.11 -15.26 -2.83
CA GLY A 19 21.14 -14.77 -3.82
C GLY A 19 19.76 -15.39 -3.64
N GLY A 20 19.69 -16.66 -3.38
CA GLY A 20 18.43 -17.35 -3.11
C GLY A 20 17.76 -16.87 -1.82
N PHE A 21 18.54 -16.68 -0.77
CA PHE A 21 18.05 -16.14 0.49
C PHE A 21 17.55 -14.70 0.31
N PHE A 22 18.28 -13.88 -0.42
CA PHE A 22 17.88 -12.49 -0.68
C PHE A 22 16.57 -12.43 -1.47
N ALA A 23 16.41 -13.25 -2.50
CA ALA A 23 15.18 -13.33 -3.28
C ALA A 23 14.00 -13.79 -2.42
N TYR A 24 14.23 -14.79 -1.56
CA TYR A 24 13.22 -15.29 -0.64
C TYR A 24 12.83 -14.22 0.38
N ALA A 25 13.81 -13.52 0.96
CA ALA A 25 13.55 -12.45 1.91
C ALA A 25 12.79 -11.29 1.26
N ALA A 26 13.09 -10.95 0.01
CA ALA A 26 12.36 -9.92 -0.72
C ALA A 26 10.89 -10.30 -0.92
N GLN A 27 10.61 -11.56 -1.24
CA GLN A 27 9.23 -12.04 -1.36
C GLN A 27 8.49 -11.98 -0.03
N ILE A 28 9.13 -12.35 1.06
CA ILE A 28 8.54 -12.26 2.39
C ILE A 28 8.32 -10.80 2.78
N ALA A 29 9.23 -9.91 2.46
CA ALA A 29 9.08 -8.48 2.74
C ALA A 29 7.87 -7.89 1.99
N ASP A 30 7.68 -8.26 0.74
CA ASP A 30 6.50 -7.86 -0.02
C ASP A 30 5.21 -8.42 0.58
N LEU A 31 5.23 -9.67 1.03
CA LEU A 31 4.09 -10.30 1.67
C LEU A 31 3.87 -9.79 3.10
N GLY A 32 4.95 -9.43 3.80
CA GLY A 32 4.90 -9.00 5.19
C GLY A 32 4.69 -7.50 5.38
N GLY A 33 4.99 -6.70 4.37
CA GLY A 33 4.93 -5.25 4.45
C GLY A 33 3.54 -4.66 4.65
N GLY A 34 2.53 -5.43 4.49
CA GLY A 34 1.14 -5.05 4.74
C GLY A 34 0.33 -6.24 5.17
N GLY A 35 1.01 -7.24 5.69
CA GLY A 35 0.40 -8.53 5.79
C GLY A 35 0.19 -9.03 4.38
N ALA A 36 -0.49 -9.99 4.18
CA ALA A 36 -0.73 -10.68 2.94
C ALA A 36 -0.99 -9.70 1.80
N ARG A 37 -1.28 -10.10 0.72
CA ARG A 37 -1.49 -9.40 -0.54
C ARG A 37 -2.36 -8.15 -0.39
N SER A 38 -2.03 -7.14 -1.15
CA SER A 38 -2.83 -5.93 -1.24
C SER A 38 -3.00 -5.53 -2.71
N TYR A 39 -3.99 -4.71 -2.98
CA TYR A 39 -4.18 -4.14 -4.31
C TYR A 39 -4.27 -2.62 -4.20
N PRO A 40 -3.81 -1.87 -5.22
CA PRO A 40 -3.83 -0.43 -5.17
C PRO A 40 -5.20 0.15 -5.54
N LEU A 41 -5.60 1.19 -4.84
CA LEU A 41 -6.67 2.09 -5.24
C LEU A 41 -6.12 3.51 -5.20
N THR A 42 -6.63 4.38 -6.04
CA THR A 42 -6.24 5.78 -6.04
C THR A 42 -7.35 6.64 -5.48
N ALA A 43 -6.98 7.72 -4.80
CA ALA A 43 -7.92 8.70 -4.30
C ALA A 43 -7.28 10.08 -4.43
N SER A 44 -8.06 11.05 -4.86
CA SER A 44 -7.61 12.44 -5.02
C SER A 44 -8.31 13.32 -4.01
N PHE A 45 -7.53 14.04 -3.19
CA PHE A 45 -8.06 14.91 -2.14
C PHE A 45 -7.66 16.35 -2.39
N ALA A 46 -8.54 17.27 -2.01
CA ALA A 46 -8.24 18.71 -2.08
C ALA A 46 -7.12 19.09 -1.12
N SER A 47 -7.01 18.40 -0.01
CA SER A 47 -5.95 18.60 0.98
C SER A 47 -5.65 17.27 1.68
N ALA A 48 -4.38 16.99 1.87
CA ALA A 48 -3.91 15.78 2.53
C ALA A 48 -3.11 16.10 3.79
N GLN A 49 -3.48 17.14 4.50
CA GLN A 49 -2.78 17.55 5.73
C GLN A 49 -2.83 16.43 6.77
N GLY A 50 -1.67 16.10 7.32
CA GLY A 50 -1.54 15.07 8.33
C GLY A 50 -1.45 13.65 7.78
N VAL A 51 -1.58 13.46 6.48
CA VAL A 51 -1.45 12.16 5.83
C VAL A 51 -0.06 12.01 5.23
N SER A 52 0.52 10.85 5.41
CA SER A 52 1.84 10.51 4.86
C SER A 52 1.85 9.06 4.44
N PRO A 53 2.84 8.60 3.66
CA PRO A 53 2.99 7.18 3.38
C PRO A 53 3.05 6.39 4.69
N GLY A 54 2.29 5.32 4.77
CA GLY A 54 2.14 4.52 5.99
C GLY A 54 0.92 4.87 6.84
N THR A 55 0.21 5.96 6.53
CA THR A 55 -1.03 6.31 7.22
C THR A 55 -2.07 5.20 7.03
N ASP A 56 -2.80 4.87 8.08
CA ASP A 56 -3.81 3.81 8.05
C ASP A 56 -4.98 4.16 7.16
N VAL A 57 -5.50 3.16 6.47
CA VAL A 57 -6.80 3.21 5.80
C VAL A 57 -7.75 2.33 6.60
N ARG A 58 -8.86 2.92 7.03
CA ARG A 58 -9.85 2.22 7.86
C ARG A 58 -11.21 2.17 7.17
N LEU A 59 -11.90 1.08 7.39
CA LEU A 59 -13.29 0.91 6.96
C LEU A 59 -14.10 0.44 8.16
N ALA A 60 -15.13 1.20 8.51
CA ALA A 60 -15.93 0.94 9.71
C ALA A 60 -15.09 0.88 11.00
N GLY A 61 -14.02 1.65 11.06
CA GLY A 61 -13.11 1.71 12.22
C GLY A 61 -12.03 0.62 12.23
N ILE A 62 -12.04 -0.28 11.24
CA ILE A 62 -11.08 -1.38 11.17
C ILE A 62 -10.03 -1.06 10.11
N ARG A 63 -8.77 -1.24 10.45
CA ARG A 63 -7.68 -1.04 9.50
C ARG A 63 -7.75 -2.09 8.39
N VAL A 64 -7.85 -1.62 7.15
CA VAL A 64 -7.95 -2.49 5.97
C VAL A 64 -6.83 -2.24 4.97
N GLY A 65 -5.94 -1.30 5.26
CA GLY A 65 -4.83 -0.99 4.39
C GLY A 65 -4.03 0.19 4.89
N SER A 66 -3.21 0.74 4.01
CA SER A 66 -2.39 1.91 4.32
C SER A 66 -2.15 2.72 3.05
N VAL A 67 -1.74 3.98 3.24
CA VAL A 67 -1.31 4.85 2.14
C VAL A 67 0.08 4.41 1.71
N SER A 68 0.22 3.97 0.45
CA SER A 68 1.50 3.53 -0.09
C SER A 68 2.29 4.66 -0.75
N GLY A 69 1.61 5.69 -1.24
CA GLY A 69 2.28 6.81 -1.86
C GLY A 69 1.37 8.01 -2.02
N MET A 70 1.96 9.17 -2.19
CA MET A 70 1.26 10.44 -2.38
C MET A 70 2.02 11.30 -3.36
N ALA A 71 1.30 12.05 -4.19
CA ALA A 71 1.88 13.01 -5.11
C ALA A 71 0.95 14.19 -5.29
N LEU A 72 1.51 15.37 -5.50
CA LEU A 72 0.72 16.54 -5.88
C LEU A 72 0.51 16.51 -7.40
N ASN A 73 -0.74 16.57 -7.82
CA ASN A 73 -1.08 16.72 -9.23
C ASN A 73 -0.97 18.20 -9.61
N PRO A 74 -0.01 18.59 -10.47
CA PRO A 74 0.19 20.00 -10.80
C PRO A 74 -0.91 20.58 -11.68
N ASP A 75 -1.71 19.76 -12.33
CA ASP A 75 -2.81 20.21 -13.18
C ASP A 75 -4.06 20.56 -12.39
N THR A 76 -4.37 19.77 -11.35
CA THR A 76 -5.56 19.92 -10.53
C THR A 76 -5.27 20.53 -9.16
N PHE A 77 -4.01 20.62 -8.76
CA PHE A 77 -3.56 21.03 -7.42
C PHE A 77 -4.17 20.18 -6.30
N ARG A 78 -4.45 18.91 -6.59
CA ARG A 78 -4.98 17.96 -5.63
C ARG A 78 -3.90 16.97 -5.22
N ALA A 79 -4.06 16.41 -4.05
CA ALA A 79 -3.17 15.35 -3.57
C ALA A 79 -3.71 14.01 -4.05
N ASP A 80 -2.97 13.37 -4.93
CA ASP A 80 -3.28 12.03 -5.41
C ASP A 80 -2.61 11.01 -4.52
N MET A 81 -3.38 10.13 -3.93
CA MET A 81 -2.89 9.07 -3.05
C MET A 81 -3.08 7.71 -3.67
N THR A 82 -2.14 6.84 -3.43
CA THR A 82 -2.29 5.41 -3.70
C THR A 82 -2.53 4.70 -2.37
N LEU A 83 -3.62 3.96 -2.30
CA LEU A 83 -4.00 3.19 -1.12
C LEU A 83 -3.75 1.72 -1.40
N ALA A 84 -3.01 1.06 -0.50
CA ALA A 84 -2.83 -0.38 -0.56
C ALA A 84 -3.92 -1.02 0.32
N ILE A 85 -4.89 -1.67 -0.32
CA ILE A 85 -6.04 -2.25 0.35
C ILE A 85 -5.85 -3.76 0.48
N GLN A 86 -6.20 -4.30 1.62
CA GLN A 86 -6.11 -5.73 1.91
C GLN A 86 -6.82 -6.56 0.84
N ALA A 87 -6.15 -7.57 0.31
CA ALA A 87 -6.74 -8.48 -0.66
C ALA A 87 -7.92 -9.24 -0.04
N GLY A 88 -8.94 -9.49 -0.85
CA GLY A 88 -10.15 -10.13 -0.39
C GLY A 88 -11.22 -9.18 0.13
N LEU A 89 -10.87 -7.91 0.29
CA LEU A 89 -11.85 -6.88 0.63
C LEU A 89 -12.35 -6.23 -0.66
N ASP A 90 -13.64 -6.36 -0.91
CA ASP A 90 -14.29 -5.74 -2.06
C ASP A 90 -14.83 -4.37 -1.67
N VAL A 91 -14.23 -3.33 -2.22
CA VAL A 91 -14.66 -1.95 -1.97
C VAL A 91 -15.68 -1.58 -3.07
N PRO A 92 -16.94 -1.28 -2.72
CA PRO A 92 -17.94 -0.90 -3.72
C PRO A 92 -17.48 0.31 -4.54
N GLU A 93 -17.84 0.34 -5.82
CA GLU A 93 -17.39 1.39 -6.73
C GLU A 93 -17.93 2.78 -6.39
N ASP A 94 -19.04 2.85 -5.67
CA ASP A 94 -19.65 4.09 -5.19
C ASP A 94 -19.22 4.46 -3.76
N SER A 95 -18.17 3.84 -3.27
CA SER A 95 -17.60 4.18 -1.95
C SER A 95 -16.95 5.57 -1.97
N SER A 96 -16.88 6.17 -0.81
CA SER A 96 -16.20 7.45 -0.63
C SER A 96 -15.01 7.30 0.31
N ALA A 97 -14.08 8.24 0.24
CA ALA A 97 -12.93 8.30 1.12
C ALA A 97 -12.85 9.69 1.77
N ALA A 98 -12.53 9.72 3.03
CA ALA A 98 -12.38 10.96 3.78
C ALA A 98 -11.15 10.90 4.65
N ILE A 99 -10.54 12.05 4.91
CA ILE A 99 -9.45 12.16 5.87
C ILE A 99 -10.06 12.51 7.22
N ALA A 100 -9.77 11.68 8.21
CA ALA A 100 -10.29 11.84 9.57
C ALA A 100 -9.16 11.73 10.58
N SER A 101 -9.43 12.06 11.83
CA SER A 101 -8.45 11.95 12.90
C SER A 101 -9.08 11.34 14.15
N ASP A 102 -8.25 10.68 14.93
CA ASP A 102 -8.64 9.99 16.15
C ASP A 102 -8.60 10.98 17.33
N GLY A 103 -9.60 11.83 17.43
CA GLY A 103 -9.67 12.87 18.45
C GLY A 103 -8.71 14.02 18.17
N LEU A 104 -8.49 14.87 19.20
CA LEU A 104 -7.68 16.08 19.08
C LEU A 104 -6.18 15.78 18.98
N LEU A 105 -5.72 14.71 19.62
CA LEU A 105 -4.31 14.33 19.68
C LEU A 105 -4.03 12.99 18.98
N GLY A 106 -5.05 12.41 18.36
CA GLY A 106 -4.92 11.14 17.68
C GLY A 106 -4.31 11.25 16.30
N ALA A 107 -3.91 10.10 15.74
CA ALA A 107 -3.35 10.04 14.41
C ALA A 107 -4.41 10.29 13.34
N THR A 108 -4.00 10.89 12.25
CA THR A 108 -4.82 11.05 11.05
C THR A 108 -4.89 9.73 10.29
N TYR A 109 -6.03 9.42 9.72
CA TYR A 109 -6.22 8.23 8.91
C TYR A 109 -7.17 8.52 7.74
N VAL A 110 -7.15 7.63 6.76
CA VAL A 110 -8.10 7.69 5.64
C VAL A 110 -9.27 6.76 5.96
N GLU A 111 -10.47 7.30 6.00
CA GLU A 111 -11.68 6.52 6.26
C GLU A 111 -12.39 6.22 4.96
N LEU A 112 -12.67 4.94 4.72
CA LEU A 112 -13.50 4.51 3.61
C LEU A 112 -14.93 4.32 4.09
N VAL A 113 -15.86 4.93 3.37
CA VAL A 113 -17.29 4.74 3.59
C VAL A 113 -17.81 3.89 2.44
N PRO A 114 -18.22 2.64 2.69
CA PRO A 114 -18.67 1.76 1.64
C PRO A 114 -19.99 2.24 1.05
N GLY A 115 -20.10 2.17 -0.27
CA GLY A 115 -21.34 2.44 -0.97
C GLY A 115 -22.26 1.22 -1.03
N ARG A 116 -23.24 1.29 -1.90
CA ARG A 116 -24.26 0.23 -2.05
C ARG A 116 -24.16 -0.52 -3.37
N SER A 117 -23.22 -0.16 -4.23
CA SER A 117 -23.07 -0.81 -5.52
C SER A 117 -22.74 -2.29 -5.35
N PRO A 118 -23.31 -3.18 -6.15
CA PRO A 118 -22.90 -4.58 -6.18
C PRO A 118 -21.57 -4.80 -6.89
N PHE A 119 -21.03 -3.76 -7.54
CA PHE A 119 -19.76 -3.84 -8.25
C PHE A 119 -18.65 -3.29 -7.36
N ALA A 120 -17.53 -4.01 -7.31
CA ALA A 120 -16.35 -3.61 -6.56
C ALA A 120 -15.35 -2.88 -7.46
N LEU A 121 -14.54 -2.02 -6.84
CA LEU A 121 -13.43 -1.36 -7.52
C LEU A 121 -12.35 -2.40 -7.85
N GLU A 122 -11.85 -2.33 -9.07
CA GLU A 122 -10.74 -3.16 -9.50
C GLU A 122 -9.42 -2.52 -9.06
N ALA A 123 -8.34 -3.32 -9.07
CA ALA A 123 -7.01 -2.82 -8.77
C ALA A 123 -6.64 -1.67 -9.71
N GLY A 124 -6.13 -0.58 -9.14
CA GLY A 124 -5.79 0.62 -9.89
C GLY A 124 -6.96 1.57 -10.14
N ALA A 125 -8.17 1.22 -9.74
CA ALA A 125 -9.33 2.09 -9.89
C ALA A 125 -9.26 3.29 -8.95
N ALA A 126 -9.97 4.36 -9.30
CA ALA A 126 -10.02 5.57 -8.51
C ALA A 126 -11.31 5.65 -7.70
N ILE A 127 -11.19 6.09 -6.44
CA ILE A 127 -12.33 6.44 -5.61
C ILE A 127 -12.79 7.84 -6.06
N ARG A 128 -14.03 7.94 -6.49
CA ARG A 128 -14.54 9.17 -7.10
C ARG A 128 -14.94 10.24 -6.09
N ASP A 129 -15.46 9.80 -4.96
CA ASP A 129 -16.00 10.71 -3.94
C ASP A 129 -15.01 10.79 -2.78
N THR A 130 -14.40 11.95 -2.61
CA THR A 130 -13.40 12.19 -1.57
C THR A 130 -13.67 13.46 -0.83
N GLN A 131 -13.37 13.45 0.48
CA GLN A 131 -13.47 14.61 1.36
C GLN A 131 -12.17 14.75 2.15
N GLY A 132 -11.51 15.87 1.99
CA GLY A 132 -10.26 16.09 2.70
C GLY A 132 -9.86 17.54 2.77
#